data_cd26fc6e43b5116f287d306c9cb5d1eb
#
_entry.id   cd26fc6e43b5116f287d306c9cb5d1eb
#
_cell.length_a   1.000
_cell.length_b   1.000
_cell.length_c   1.000
_cell.angle_alpha   90.00
_cell.angle_beta   90.00
_cell.angle_gamma   90.00
#
_symmetry.space_group_name_H-M   'P 1'
#
loop_
_entity.id
_entity.type
_entity.pdbx_description
1 polymer ?
#
loop_
_entity_poly.entity_id
_entity_poly.type
_entity_poly.pdbx_seq_one_letter_code
_entity_poly.pdbx_strand_id
1 'polypeptide(L)'
;LLPIASAAETPNQKPLLAGAATANITPWLGEGLVGNFGTPPPAKYVHDELHARCFALDDGEMRIALVVIDNIGISREVLDEAKRQVTEATGLPAERMLMSCTHTHTSVSTRGKNSDQPEQEFSDYQRFVAHRIADGVQCAIHNLQPARLAWGTVDLPGQVFCRRWLLKPGSEVYSPFGELE
;
A
#
# COMPACT_ATOMS: atom_id res chain seq x y z
N LEU A 1 5.03 -7.42 30.42
CA LEU A 1 3.92 -6.49 30.12
C LEU A 1 4.22 -5.19 30.85
N LEU A 2 4.64 -4.15 30.10
CA LEU A 2 4.77 -2.81 30.62
C LEU A 2 3.36 -2.23 30.85
N PRO A 3 3.12 -1.48 31.94
CA PRO A 3 1.84 -0.86 32.16
C PRO A 3 1.57 0.17 31.07
N ILE A 4 0.43 0.06 30.41
CA ILE A 4 -0.05 1.08 29.47
C ILE A 4 -0.39 2.30 30.33
N ALA A 5 0.38 3.38 30.17
CA ALA A 5 0.06 4.64 30.83
C ALA A 5 -1.32 5.11 30.34
N SER A 6 -2.28 5.23 31.24
CA SER A 6 -3.58 5.80 30.96
C SER A 6 -3.39 7.29 30.67
N ALA A 7 -3.63 7.70 29.45
CA ALA A 7 -3.71 9.13 29.14
C ALA A 7 -4.91 9.71 29.93
N ALA A 8 -4.67 10.80 30.65
CA ALA A 8 -5.72 11.53 31.36
C ALA A 8 -6.70 12.09 30.29
N GLU A 9 -7.98 11.78 30.45
CA GLU A 9 -9.03 12.35 29.60
C GLU A 9 -9.11 13.86 29.88
N THR A 10 -8.81 14.65 28.87
CA THR A 10 -9.02 16.10 28.92
C THR A 10 -10.52 16.35 28.74
N PRO A 11 -11.19 17.06 29.67
CA PRO A 11 -12.60 17.39 29.54
C PRO A 11 -12.81 18.24 28.29
N ASN A 12 -13.68 17.83 27.39
CA ASN A 12 -14.06 18.50 26.13
C ASN A 12 -13.35 18.05 24.84
N GLN A 13 -12.55 16.99 24.84
CA GLN A 13 -11.98 16.47 23.60
C GLN A 13 -12.96 15.48 22.96
N LYS A 14 -13.28 15.66 21.67
CA LYS A 14 -14.07 14.68 20.92
C LYS A 14 -13.33 13.33 20.93
N PRO A 15 -14.05 12.21 21.01
CA PRO A 15 -13.39 10.91 21.00
C PRO A 15 -12.71 10.66 19.65
N LEU A 16 -11.50 10.10 19.70
CA LEU A 16 -10.88 9.57 18.49
C LEU A 16 -11.71 8.40 17.97
N LEU A 17 -12.04 8.44 16.69
CA LEU A 17 -12.68 7.33 15.98
C LEU A 17 -11.66 6.66 15.08
N ALA A 18 -11.74 5.34 14.97
CA ALA A 18 -10.96 4.54 14.03
C ALA A 18 -11.85 3.51 13.33
N GLY A 19 -11.59 3.28 12.05
CA GLY A 19 -12.26 2.27 11.27
C GLY A 19 -11.29 1.60 10.30
N ALA A 20 -11.51 0.32 10.02
CA ALA A 20 -10.68 -0.44 9.11
C ALA A 20 -11.53 -1.29 8.17
N ALA A 21 -10.98 -1.55 6.99
CA ALA A 21 -11.55 -2.46 6.00
C ALA A 21 -10.44 -3.03 5.11
N THR A 22 -10.72 -4.17 4.48
CA THR A 22 -9.87 -4.73 3.43
C THR A 22 -10.67 -4.87 2.15
N ALA A 23 -10.04 -4.55 1.01
CA ALA A 23 -10.61 -4.78 -0.31
C ALA A 23 -9.70 -5.76 -1.07
N ASN A 24 -10.27 -6.82 -1.62
CA ASN A 24 -9.54 -7.78 -2.44
C ASN A 24 -9.17 -7.12 -3.78
N ILE A 25 -7.89 -7.19 -4.13
CA ILE A 25 -7.31 -6.67 -5.38
C ILE A 25 -6.58 -7.76 -6.17
N THR A 26 -6.84 -9.03 -5.86
CA THR A 26 -6.22 -10.17 -6.56
C THR A 26 -6.51 -10.10 -8.06
N PRO A 27 -5.49 -10.16 -8.92
CA PRO A 27 -5.67 -10.12 -10.37
C PRO A 27 -6.26 -11.41 -10.92
N TRP A 28 -6.68 -11.37 -12.19
CA TRP A 28 -7.09 -12.56 -12.91
C TRP A 28 -5.91 -13.48 -13.20
N LEU A 29 -6.16 -14.78 -13.28
CA LEU A 29 -5.14 -15.75 -13.70
C LEU A 29 -4.72 -15.51 -15.16
N GLY A 30 -3.45 -15.77 -15.46
CA GLY A 30 -2.85 -15.50 -16.76
C GLY A 30 -2.14 -14.17 -16.89
N GLU A 31 -2.39 -13.22 -15.97
CA GLU A 31 -1.66 -11.96 -15.91
C GLU A 31 -0.18 -12.16 -15.55
N GLY A 32 0.70 -11.32 -16.10
CA GLY A 32 2.15 -11.39 -15.87
C GLY A 32 2.56 -10.92 -14.48
N LEU A 33 3.21 -11.81 -13.72
CA LEU A 33 3.76 -11.48 -12.39
C LEU A 33 5.01 -10.62 -12.51
N VAL A 34 5.05 -9.51 -11.77
CA VAL A 34 6.15 -8.55 -11.76
C VAL A 34 7.04 -8.69 -10.54
N GLY A 35 8.28 -8.17 -10.66
CA GLY A 35 9.26 -8.17 -9.57
C GLY A 35 10.49 -9.02 -9.84
N ASN A 36 10.50 -9.79 -10.93
CA ASN A 36 11.64 -10.56 -11.40
C ASN A 36 12.22 -9.93 -12.68
N PHE A 37 13.47 -10.29 -13.00
CA PHE A 37 14.08 -9.92 -14.27
C PHE A 37 13.57 -10.81 -15.41
N GLY A 38 13.53 -10.26 -16.61
CA GLY A 38 13.08 -10.97 -17.81
C GLY A 38 11.57 -10.91 -18.04
N THR A 39 11.06 -11.82 -18.85
CA THR A 39 9.63 -11.86 -19.18
C THR A 39 8.79 -12.30 -17.98
N PRO A 40 7.78 -11.51 -17.58
CA PRO A 40 6.93 -11.86 -16.45
C PRO A 40 6.22 -13.21 -16.67
N PRO A 41 6.37 -14.17 -15.75
CA PRO A 41 5.64 -15.44 -15.86
C PRO A 41 4.15 -15.20 -15.59
N PRO A 42 3.24 -15.93 -16.25
CA PRO A 42 1.81 -15.80 -16.01
C PRO A 42 1.43 -16.35 -14.64
N ALA A 43 0.50 -15.68 -13.96
CA ALA A 43 -0.13 -16.17 -12.74
C ALA A 43 -0.95 -17.43 -13.03
N LYS A 44 -0.63 -18.54 -12.37
CA LYS A 44 -1.26 -19.85 -12.60
C LYS A 44 -2.28 -20.24 -11.54
N TYR A 45 -2.10 -19.75 -10.32
CA TYR A 45 -3.01 -19.97 -9.19
C TYR A 45 -2.80 -18.85 -8.17
N VAL A 46 -3.76 -18.70 -7.26
CA VAL A 46 -3.70 -17.79 -6.12
C VAL A 46 -3.39 -18.63 -4.89
N HIS A 47 -2.24 -18.38 -4.24
CA HIS A 47 -1.91 -18.97 -2.95
C HIS A 47 -2.53 -18.14 -1.83
N ASP A 48 -2.24 -16.84 -1.85
CA ASP A 48 -2.81 -15.85 -0.93
C ASP A 48 -3.40 -14.70 -1.74
N GLU A 49 -4.56 -14.21 -1.33
CA GLU A 49 -5.19 -13.06 -1.96
C GLU A 49 -4.43 -11.78 -1.69
N LEU A 50 -4.39 -10.90 -2.69
CA LEU A 50 -3.83 -9.55 -2.56
C LEU A 50 -4.90 -8.58 -2.08
N HIS A 51 -4.53 -7.70 -1.14
CA HIS A 51 -5.47 -6.77 -0.53
C HIS A 51 -4.98 -5.32 -0.54
N ALA A 52 -5.92 -4.40 -0.63
CA ALA A 52 -5.76 -3.03 -0.14
C ALA A 52 -6.31 -2.98 1.29
N ARG A 53 -5.44 -2.74 2.28
CA ARG A 53 -5.80 -2.62 3.70
C ARG A 53 -5.97 -1.15 4.02
N CYS A 54 -7.19 -0.76 4.32
CA CYS A 54 -7.60 0.62 4.53
C CYS A 54 -7.88 0.88 6.00
N PHE A 55 -7.41 2.01 6.49
CA PHE A 55 -7.58 2.46 7.85
C PHE A 55 -7.96 3.95 7.85
N ALA A 56 -9.00 4.32 8.59
CA ALA A 56 -9.45 5.69 8.74
C ALA A 56 -9.37 6.12 10.20
N LEU A 57 -8.93 7.34 10.45
CA LEU A 57 -8.94 8.00 11.75
C LEU A 57 -9.69 9.33 11.64
N ASP A 58 -10.46 9.66 12.68
CA ASP A 58 -11.23 10.91 12.77
C ASP A 58 -11.23 11.38 14.24
N ASP A 59 -10.72 12.58 14.51
CA ASP A 59 -10.73 13.20 15.84
C ASP A 59 -11.86 14.23 16.01
N GLY A 60 -12.75 14.32 15.00
CA GLY A 60 -13.87 15.25 14.95
C GLY A 60 -13.54 16.63 14.37
N GLU A 61 -12.26 16.88 14.06
CA GLU A 61 -11.79 18.07 13.34
C GLU A 61 -11.12 17.69 12.03
N MET A 62 -10.36 16.60 12.08
CA MET A 62 -9.62 16.08 10.94
C MET A 62 -9.89 14.59 10.75
N ARG A 63 -10.12 14.20 9.50
CA ARG A 63 -10.15 12.80 9.08
C ARG A 63 -8.99 12.52 8.14
N ILE A 64 -8.33 11.38 8.34
CA ILE A 64 -7.28 10.88 7.45
C ILE A 64 -7.54 9.44 7.07
N ALA A 65 -6.98 8.99 5.95
CA ALA A 65 -6.97 7.59 5.56
C ALA A 65 -5.56 7.11 5.22
N LEU A 66 -5.24 5.90 5.66
CA LEU A 66 -4.00 5.20 5.38
C LEU A 66 -4.34 3.92 4.62
N VAL A 67 -3.63 3.66 3.51
CA VAL A 67 -3.85 2.44 2.72
C VAL A 67 -2.52 1.76 2.46
N VAL A 68 -2.44 0.47 2.81
CA VAL A 68 -1.32 -0.41 2.46
C VAL A 68 -1.80 -1.42 1.44
N ILE A 69 -1.13 -1.49 0.30
CA ILE A 69 -1.58 -2.19 -0.90
C ILE A 69 -0.59 -3.29 -1.26
N ASP A 70 -1.07 -4.52 -1.41
CA ASP A 70 -0.24 -5.66 -1.81
C ASP A 70 0.09 -5.55 -3.30
N ASN A 71 1.12 -4.79 -3.61
CA ASN A 71 1.66 -4.60 -4.95
C ASN A 71 3.14 -4.25 -4.89
N ILE A 72 3.87 -4.46 -5.98
CA ILE A 72 5.28 -4.07 -6.07
C ILE A 72 5.44 -2.54 -6.12
N GLY A 73 4.48 -1.85 -6.70
CA GLY A 73 4.44 -0.41 -6.82
C GLY A 73 3.29 0.02 -7.73
N ILE A 74 2.60 1.06 -7.35
CA ILE A 74 1.48 1.63 -8.11
C ILE A 74 1.91 3.00 -8.64
N SER A 75 1.57 3.30 -9.89
CA SER A 75 1.85 4.61 -10.45
C SER A 75 1.04 5.71 -9.76
N ARG A 76 1.57 6.91 -9.82
CA ARG A 76 0.94 8.10 -9.24
C ARG A 76 -0.47 8.31 -9.78
N GLU A 77 -0.65 8.12 -11.07
CA GLU A 77 -1.92 8.34 -11.76
C GLU A 77 -3.04 7.41 -11.28
N VAL A 78 -2.71 6.13 -11.03
CA VAL A 78 -3.67 5.15 -10.49
C VAL A 78 -4.04 5.49 -9.04
N LEU A 79 -3.06 5.93 -8.23
CA LEU A 79 -3.33 6.38 -6.86
C LEU A 79 -4.14 7.68 -6.85
N ASP A 80 -3.86 8.62 -7.73
CA ASP A 80 -4.61 9.87 -7.83
C ASP A 80 -6.06 9.61 -8.29
N GLU A 81 -6.29 8.64 -9.19
CA GLU A 81 -7.63 8.18 -9.57
C GLU A 81 -8.38 7.56 -8.37
N ALA A 82 -7.72 6.69 -7.60
CA ALA A 82 -8.31 6.14 -6.38
C ALA A 82 -8.70 7.25 -5.38
N LYS A 83 -7.81 8.22 -5.15
CA LYS A 83 -8.07 9.38 -4.28
C LYS A 83 -9.22 10.24 -4.79
N ARG A 84 -9.30 10.48 -6.11
CA ARG A 84 -10.39 11.20 -6.73
C ARG A 84 -11.73 10.52 -6.42
N GLN A 85 -11.83 9.19 -6.61
CA GLN A 85 -13.05 8.41 -6.31
C GLN A 85 -13.41 8.48 -4.83
N VAL A 86 -12.43 8.37 -3.91
CA VAL A 86 -12.67 8.54 -2.47
C VAL A 86 -13.21 9.93 -2.16
N THR A 87 -12.59 10.98 -2.74
CA THR A 87 -13.00 12.36 -2.50
C THR A 87 -14.44 12.61 -2.98
N GLU A 88 -14.80 12.11 -4.15
CA GLU A 88 -16.14 12.21 -4.69
C GLU A 88 -17.20 11.50 -3.83
N ALA A 89 -16.86 10.31 -3.31
CA ALA A 89 -17.78 9.50 -2.53
C ALA A 89 -17.91 9.93 -1.06
N THR A 90 -16.85 10.51 -0.46
CA THR A 90 -16.78 10.72 1.00
C THR A 90 -16.49 12.16 1.41
N GLY A 91 -16.09 13.02 0.49
CA GLY A 91 -15.60 14.37 0.77
C GLY A 91 -14.22 14.43 1.43
N LEU A 92 -13.51 13.30 1.62
CA LEU A 92 -12.15 13.29 2.18
C LEU A 92 -11.17 13.86 1.17
N PRO A 93 -10.43 14.95 1.47
CA PRO A 93 -9.50 15.57 0.55
C PRO A 93 -8.31 14.63 0.21
N ALA A 94 -7.81 14.70 -1.02
CA ALA A 94 -6.73 13.84 -1.52
C ALA A 94 -5.44 13.94 -0.69
N GLU A 95 -5.11 15.11 -0.16
CA GLU A 95 -3.93 15.37 0.69
C GLU A 95 -4.02 14.72 2.08
N ARG A 96 -5.20 14.26 2.49
CA ARG A 96 -5.43 13.54 3.75
C ARG A 96 -5.41 12.03 3.59
N MET A 97 -4.94 11.55 2.44
CA MET A 97 -4.80 10.13 2.14
C MET A 97 -3.35 9.75 1.89
N LEU A 98 -2.79 8.89 2.72
CA LEU A 98 -1.49 8.25 2.50
C LEU A 98 -1.71 6.84 1.96
N MET A 99 -1.14 6.56 0.79
CA MET A 99 -1.22 5.25 0.15
C MET A 99 0.17 4.74 -0.17
N SER A 100 0.48 3.50 0.19
CA SER A 100 1.78 2.86 -0.02
C SER A 100 1.62 1.39 -0.40
N CYS A 101 2.68 0.82 -0.99
CA CYS A 101 2.71 -0.58 -1.39
C CYS A 101 3.59 -1.40 -0.45
N THR A 102 3.28 -2.68 -0.29
CA THR A 102 4.10 -3.65 0.45
C THR A 102 5.40 -4.01 -0.28
N HIS A 103 5.50 -3.68 -1.56
CA HIS A 103 6.58 -4.06 -2.46
C HIS A 103 6.70 -5.59 -2.67
N THR A 104 5.56 -6.31 -2.61
CA THR A 104 5.54 -7.74 -2.93
C THR A 104 5.92 -7.98 -4.39
N HIS A 105 6.76 -9.00 -4.63
CA HIS A 105 7.19 -9.41 -5.97
C HIS A 105 6.34 -10.54 -6.55
N THR A 106 5.12 -10.72 -6.04
CA THR A 106 4.16 -11.72 -6.51
C THR A 106 2.80 -11.09 -6.84
N SER A 107 2.83 -9.90 -7.43
CA SER A 107 1.66 -9.16 -7.90
C SER A 107 1.74 -8.92 -9.40
N VAL A 108 0.65 -8.41 -9.98
CA VAL A 108 0.59 -7.93 -11.36
C VAL A 108 0.89 -6.42 -11.41
N SER A 109 1.44 -5.95 -12.52
CA SER A 109 1.81 -4.54 -12.65
C SER A 109 0.58 -3.63 -12.61
N THR A 110 0.65 -2.65 -11.71
CA THR A 110 -0.24 -1.48 -11.71
C THR A 110 0.56 -0.19 -11.98
N ARG A 111 1.79 -0.34 -12.45
CA ARG A 111 2.57 0.80 -12.92
C ARG A 111 1.87 1.37 -14.13
N GLY A 112 1.67 2.68 -14.11
CA GLY A 112 0.93 3.40 -15.12
C GLY A 112 1.62 3.47 -16.45
N LYS A 113 1.04 4.31 -17.26
CA LYS A 113 1.51 4.72 -18.56
C LYS A 113 3.02 4.89 -18.55
N ASN A 114 3.70 4.30 -19.51
CA ASN A 114 5.08 4.70 -19.77
C ASN A 114 5.10 6.22 -19.95
N SER A 115 6.06 6.90 -19.32
CA SER A 115 6.29 8.34 -19.53
C SER A 115 6.32 8.72 -21.01
N ASP A 116 6.65 7.76 -21.87
CA ASP A 116 6.72 7.90 -23.32
C ASP A 116 5.37 7.68 -24.05
N GLN A 117 4.32 7.32 -23.33
CA GLN A 117 2.97 7.10 -23.87
C GLN A 117 1.89 7.73 -22.95
N PRO A 118 1.84 9.06 -22.85
CA PRO A 118 0.92 9.77 -21.95
C PRO A 118 -0.56 9.58 -22.32
N GLU A 119 -0.87 9.20 -23.55
CA GLU A 119 -2.23 8.95 -24.05
C GLU A 119 -2.75 7.53 -23.71
N GLN A 120 -1.92 6.68 -23.11
CA GLN A 120 -2.34 5.31 -22.80
C GLN A 120 -3.42 5.32 -21.70
N GLU A 121 -4.56 4.72 -21.96
CA GLU A 121 -5.60 4.49 -20.95
C GLU A 121 -5.17 3.50 -19.88
N PHE A 122 -5.79 3.58 -18.71
CA PHE A 122 -5.61 2.57 -17.68
C PHE A 122 -6.05 1.18 -18.18
N SER A 123 -5.27 0.16 -17.83
CA SER A 123 -5.70 -1.22 -18.01
C SER A 123 -6.93 -1.52 -17.13
N ASP A 124 -7.62 -2.61 -17.44
CA ASP A 124 -8.76 -3.06 -16.62
C ASP A 124 -8.34 -3.35 -15.17
N TYR A 125 -7.15 -3.93 -14.99
CA TYR A 125 -6.63 -4.19 -13.65
C TYR A 125 -6.28 -2.90 -12.90
N GLN A 126 -5.71 -1.89 -13.56
CA GLN A 126 -5.45 -0.59 -12.92
C GLN A 126 -6.75 0.10 -12.49
N ARG A 127 -7.79 0.08 -13.36
CA ARG A 127 -9.12 0.61 -13.01
C ARG A 127 -9.74 -0.16 -11.85
N PHE A 128 -9.65 -1.48 -11.88
CA PHE A 128 -10.13 -2.34 -10.81
C PHE A 128 -9.44 -2.01 -9.47
N VAL A 129 -8.11 -1.94 -9.44
CA VAL A 129 -7.36 -1.62 -8.21
C VAL A 129 -7.73 -0.25 -7.67
N ALA A 130 -7.80 0.79 -8.52
CA ALA A 130 -8.21 2.14 -8.09
C ALA A 130 -9.59 2.13 -7.45
N HIS A 131 -10.55 1.42 -8.07
CA HIS A 131 -11.92 1.31 -7.55
C HIS A 131 -11.96 0.54 -6.22
N ARG A 132 -11.25 -0.59 -6.12
CA ARG A 132 -11.21 -1.39 -4.89
C ARG A 132 -10.55 -0.66 -3.72
N ILE A 133 -9.54 0.18 -3.98
CA ILE A 133 -8.98 1.07 -2.97
C ILE A 133 -10.03 2.06 -2.48
N ALA A 134 -10.78 2.67 -3.40
CA ALA A 134 -11.83 3.62 -3.06
C ALA A 134 -12.95 2.97 -2.22
N ASP A 135 -13.42 1.78 -2.61
CA ASP A 135 -14.38 0.99 -1.83
C ASP A 135 -13.87 0.72 -0.41
N GLY A 136 -12.60 0.26 -0.30
CA GLY A 136 -12.00 -0.07 0.99
C GLY A 136 -11.91 1.14 1.92
N VAL A 137 -11.55 2.33 1.40
CA VAL A 137 -11.51 3.56 2.20
C VAL A 137 -12.91 3.98 2.63
N GLN A 138 -13.91 3.90 1.73
CA GLN A 138 -15.31 4.17 2.09
C GLN A 138 -15.79 3.24 3.21
N CYS A 139 -15.52 1.94 3.09
CA CYS A 139 -15.86 0.96 4.12
C CYS A 139 -15.14 1.28 5.45
N ALA A 140 -13.85 1.65 5.42
CA ALA A 140 -13.13 2.03 6.62
C ALA A 140 -13.75 3.27 7.30
N ILE A 141 -14.18 4.26 6.52
CA ILE A 141 -14.89 5.44 7.02
C ILE A 141 -16.24 5.07 7.63
N HIS A 142 -17.00 4.18 7.00
CA HIS A 142 -18.29 3.71 7.54
C HIS A 142 -18.13 2.90 8.84
N ASN A 143 -16.98 2.25 9.02
CA ASN A 143 -16.66 1.43 10.19
C ASN A 143 -16.07 2.26 11.35
N LEU A 144 -16.05 3.60 11.27
CA LEU A 144 -15.54 4.45 12.34
C LEU A 144 -16.29 4.22 13.65
N GLN A 145 -15.55 3.94 14.72
CA GLN A 145 -16.06 3.75 16.08
C GLN A 145 -15.07 4.31 17.10
N PRO A 146 -15.48 4.60 18.33
CA PRO A 146 -14.60 5.11 19.37
C PRO A 146 -13.39 4.18 19.58
N ALA A 147 -12.20 4.76 19.61
CA ALA A 147 -10.94 4.04 19.68
C ALA A 147 -9.90 4.75 20.54
N ARG A 148 -8.85 4.00 20.90
CA ARG A 148 -7.64 4.52 21.53
C ARG A 148 -6.45 4.10 20.69
N LEU A 149 -5.52 5.03 20.46
CA LEU A 149 -4.27 4.79 19.74
C LEU A 149 -3.12 4.64 20.74
N ALA A 150 -2.29 3.63 20.55
CA ALA A 150 -1.02 3.48 21.24
C ALA A 150 0.09 3.17 20.22
N TRP A 151 1.31 3.60 20.52
CA TRP A 151 2.49 3.33 19.71
C TRP A 151 3.69 3.00 20.60
N GLY A 152 4.67 2.32 20.03
CA GLY A 152 5.91 1.97 20.69
C GLY A 152 6.99 1.70 19.67
N THR A 153 8.24 1.73 20.11
CA THR A 153 9.42 1.40 19.32
C THR A 153 10.19 0.25 19.96
N VAL A 154 10.80 -0.57 19.12
CA VAL A 154 11.69 -1.65 19.54
C VAL A 154 12.85 -1.77 18.57
N ASP A 155 14.06 -1.98 19.11
CA ASP A 155 15.24 -2.25 18.30
C ASP A 155 15.31 -3.73 17.95
N LEU A 156 15.45 -4.04 16.65
CA LEU A 156 15.56 -5.42 16.13
C LEU A 156 16.85 -5.58 15.29
N PRO A 157 18.02 -5.46 15.89
CA PRO A 157 19.30 -5.45 15.15
C PRO A 157 19.58 -6.74 14.39
N GLY A 158 19.01 -7.87 14.81
CA GLY A 158 19.15 -9.17 14.15
C GLY A 158 18.23 -9.39 12.95
N GLN A 159 17.34 -8.42 12.61
CA GLN A 159 16.36 -8.56 11.53
C GLN A 159 16.56 -7.60 10.37
N VAL A 160 17.44 -6.60 10.53
CA VAL A 160 17.64 -5.56 9.52
C VAL A 160 19.10 -5.53 9.10
N PHE A 161 19.35 -5.76 7.82
CA PHE A 161 20.69 -5.76 7.23
C PHE A 161 20.70 -4.88 5.98
N CYS A 162 21.82 -4.15 5.78
CA CYS A 162 22.06 -3.49 4.50
C CYS A 162 22.39 -4.54 3.44
N ARG A 163 21.65 -4.56 2.34
CA ARG A 163 21.92 -5.49 1.22
C ARG A 163 23.06 -5.03 0.30
N ARG A 164 23.61 -3.84 0.53
CA ARG A 164 24.78 -3.35 -0.19
C ARG A 164 26.02 -3.76 0.58
N TRP A 165 26.84 -4.57 -0.04
CA TRP A 165 28.07 -5.11 0.54
C TRP A 165 29.27 -4.48 -0.10
N LEU A 166 30.29 -4.16 0.70
CA LEU A 166 31.61 -3.87 0.18
C LEU A 166 32.28 -5.21 -0.14
N LEU A 167 32.60 -5.40 -1.40
CA LEU A 167 33.31 -6.62 -1.83
C LEU A 167 34.75 -6.59 -1.38
N LYS A 168 35.31 -7.77 -1.09
CA LYS A 168 36.72 -7.90 -0.81
C LYS A 168 37.52 -7.57 -2.08
N PRO A 169 38.74 -6.98 -1.96
CA PRO A 169 39.59 -6.78 -3.12
C PRO A 169 39.82 -8.09 -3.90
N GLY A 170 39.65 -8.02 -5.21
CA GLY A 170 39.80 -9.19 -6.09
C GLY A 170 38.53 -10.08 -6.23
N SER A 171 37.39 -9.69 -5.63
CA SER A 171 36.14 -10.39 -5.89
C SER A 171 35.61 -10.06 -7.30
N GLU A 172 35.11 -11.07 -7.98
CA GLU A 172 34.39 -10.89 -9.23
C GLU A 172 32.99 -10.33 -8.94
N VAL A 173 32.57 -9.36 -9.74
CA VAL A 173 31.25 -8.73 -9.67
C VAL A 173 30.41 -9.22 -10.83
N TYR A 174 29.25 -9.77 -10.55
CA TYR A 174 28.31 -10.22 -11.57
C TYR A 174 27.06 -9.34 -11.57
N SER A 175 26.63 -8.96 -12.75
CA SER A 175 25.32 -8.32 -12.95
C SER A 175 24.20 -9.27 -12.57
N PRO A 176 22.95 -8.77 -12.33
CA PRO A 176 21.79 -9.63 -12.08
C PRO A 176 21.49 -10.62 -13.23
N PHE A 177 22.08 -10.42 -14.39
CA PHE A 177 21.95 -11.27 -15.58
C PHE A 177 23.09 -12.28 -15.72
N GLY A 178 24.03 -12.31 -14.76
CA GLY A 178 25.17 -13.25 -14.74
C GLY A 178 26.36 -12.79 -15.58
N GLU A 179 26.41 -11.56 -16.02
CA GLU A 179 27.52 -10.98 -16.76
C GLU A 179 28.57 -10.44 -15.78
N LEU A 180 29.86 -10.68 -16.06
CA LEU A 180 30.97 -10.14 -15.29
C LEU A 180 31.09 -8.63 -15.57
N GLU A 181 31.11 -7.81 -14.53
CA GLU A 181 31.29 -6.35 -14.59
C GLU A 181 32.76 -5.95 -14.44
#